data_750e7b33a60f674d2e55c12676ce07ca
#
_entry.id   750e7b33a60f674d2e55c12676ce07ca
#
_cell.length_a   1.000
_cell.length_b   1.000
_cell.length_c   1.000
_cell.angle_alpha   90.00
_cell.angle_beta   90.00
_cell.angle_gamma   90.00
#
_symmetry.space_group_name_H-M   'P 1'
#
loop_
_entity.id
_entity.type
_entity.pdbx_description
1 polymer ?
#
loop_
_entity_poly.entity_id
_entity_poly.type
_entity_poly.pdbx_seq_one_letter_code
_entity_poly.pdbx_strand_id
1 'polypeptide(L)'
;MLFRSEKQYGFRAQLPDSTVVACLGDEPYNPLNRPYIEHADWMMCEAFCLYADRDTFKPYEKCHSTALDAGRLAAELGVKNLILYHTEEKTLSTRKESYTKEAAENFKGKIVVPDDLEEISLA
;
A
#
# COMPACT_ATOMS: atom_id res chain seq x y z
N MET A 1 2.99 -5.55 -16.85
CA MET A 1 4.44 -5.71 -16.64
C MET A 1 4.73 -6.14 -15.22
N LEU A 2 5.49 -7.21 -15.06
CA LEU A 2 5.91 -7.71 -13.75
C LEU A 2 7.28 -7.14 -13.37
N PHE A 3 7.49 -6.87 -12.09
CA PHE A 3 8.80 -6.53 -11.56
C PHE A 3 9.03 -7.36 -10.29
N ARG A 4 10.29 -7.59 -9.97
CA ARG A 4 10.67 -8.55 -8.93
C ARG A 4 11.56 -7.91 -7.87
N SER A 5 11.32 -8.28 -6.60
CA SER A 5 12.21 -8.05 -5.49
C SER A 5 12.38 -9.38 -4.77
N GLU A 6 13.55 -9.98 -4.88
CA GLU A 6 13.85 -11.32 -4.37
C GLU A 6 12.88 -12.37 -4.90
N LYS A 7 12.06 -12.96 -4.02
CA LYS A 7 11.09 -14.00 -4.37
C LYS A 7 9.67 -13.46 -4.52
N GLN A 8 9.50 -12.16 -4.35
CA GLN A 8 8.20 -11.50 -4.44
C GLN A 8 8.09 -10.76 -5.76
N TYR A 9 6.88 -10.60 -6.24
CA TYR A 9 6.60 -9.88 -7.48
C TYR A 9 5.58 -8.77 -7.24
N GLY A 10 5.86 -7.59 -7.78
CA GLY A 10 4.86 -6.58 -7.98
C GLY A 10 4.41 -6.58 -9.44
N PHE A 11 3.47 -5.72 -9.76
CA PHE A 11 3.05 -5.53 -11.14
C PHE A 11 2.52 -4.12 -11.39
N ARG A 12 2.54 -3.74 -12.66
CA ARG A 12 1.88 -2.55 -13.18
C ARG A 12 0.90 -3.00 -14.25
N ALA A 13 -0.35 -2.59 -14.14
CA ALA A 13 -1.39 -2.93 -15.10
C ALA A 13 -2.07 -1.65 -15.59
N GLN A 14 -2.35 -1.59 -16.88
CA GLN A 14 -3.17 -0.54 -17.46
C GLN A 14 -4.50 -1.16 -17.88
N LEU A 15 -5.59 -0.62 -17.34
CA LEU A 15 -6.93 -1.12 -17.61
C LEU A 15 -7.45 -0.57 -18.95
N PRO A 16 -8.52 -1.15 -19.53
CA PRO A 16 -9.05 -0.69 -20.81
C PRO A 16 -9.43 0.79 -20.87
N ASP A 17 -9.78 1.40 -19.73
CA ASP A 17 -10.09 2.83 -19.64
C ASP A 17 -8.85 3.70 -19.38
N SER A 18 -7.66 3.15 -19.53
CA SER A 18 -6.37 3.79 -19.28
C SER A 18 -6.02 4.00 -17.80
N THR A 19 -6.81 3.52 -16.86
CA THR A 19 -6.48 3.56 -15.43
C THR A 19 -5.26 2.67 -15.18
N VAL A 20 -4.28 3.20 -14.47
CA VAL A 20 -3.04 2.49 -14.13
C VAL A 20 -3.07 2.05 -12.68
N VAL A 21 -2.85 0.76 -12.46
CA VAL A 21 -2.77 0.14 -11.14
C VAL A 21 -1.38 -0.44 -10.95
N ALA A 22 -0.72 -0.05 -9.87
CA ALA A 22 0.58 -0.61 -9.48
C ALA A 22 0.44 -1.34 -8.15
N CYS A 23 0.93 -2.57 -8.07
CA CYS A 23 0.91 -3.38 -6.86
C CYS A 23 2.34 -3.72 -6.47
N LEU A 24 2.72 -3.41 -5.22
CA LEU A 24 4.08 -3.63 -4.75
C LEU A 24 4.35 -5.05 -4.24
N GLY A 25 3.30 -5.85 -4.04
CA GLY A 25 3.45 -7.16 -3.41
C GLY A 25 3.51 -7.05 -1.89
N ASP A 26 4.09 -8.05 -1.25
CA ASP A 26 4.15 -8.13 0.22
C ASP A 26 5.50 -7.69 0.78
N GLU A 27 6.19 -6.80 0.08
CA GLU A 27 7.50 -6.31 0.48
C GLU A 27 7.52 -4.78 0.60
N PRO A 28 8.46 -4.23 1.37
CA PRO A 28 8.71 -2.80 1.38
C PRO A 28 9.13 -2.31 -0.01
N TYR A 29 8.89 -1.04 -0.24
CA TYR A 29 9.27 -0.39 -1.50
C TYR A 29 10.77 -0.51 -1.78
N ASN A 30 11.09 -0.81 -3.04
CA ASN A 30 12.45 -0.78 -3.56
C ASN A 30 12.54 0.36 -4.58
N PRO A 31 13.50 1.30 -4.44
CA PRO A 31 13.63 2.42 -5.37
C PRO A 31 13.79 2.03 -6.83
N LEU A 32 14.28 0.83 -7.12
CA LEU A 32 14.38 0.32 -8.49
C LEU A 32 12.99 0.14 -9.14
N ASN A 33 11.94 0.06 -8.34
CA ASN A 33 10.58 -0.11 -8.83
C ASN A 33 9.87 1.22 -9.12
N ARG A 34 10.49 2.35 -8.80
CA ARG A 34 9.88 3.66 -8.96
C ARG A 34 9.28 3.91 -10.34
N PRO A 35 9.96 3.59 -11.46
CA PRO A 35 9.38 3.85 -12.79
C PRO A 35 8.07 3.13 -13.06
N TYR A 36 7.80 2.04 -12.35
CA TYR A 36 6.58 1.25 -12.52
C TYR A 36 5.42 1.75 -11.66
N ILE A 37 5.69 2.56 -10.66
CA ILE A 37 4.74 2.92 -9.63
C ILE A 37 4.38 4.40 -9.66
N GLU A 38 5.36 5.29 -9.90
CA GLU A 38 5.14 6.73 -9.81
C GLU A 38 4.03 7.18 -10.75
N HIS A 39 3.20 8.09 -10.24
CA HIS A 39 2.06 8.68 -10.95
C HIS A 39 0.96 7.69 -11.35
N ALA A 40 0.94 6.49 -10.79
CA ALA A 40 -0.16 5.55 -11.00
C ALA A 40 -1.47 6.13 -10.46
N ASP A 41 -2.59 5.69 -11.02
CA ASP A 41 -3.91 6.09 -10.52
C ASP A 41 -4.20 5.41 -9.19
N TRP A 42 -3.77 4.16 -9.05
CA TRP A 42 -3.93 3.36 -7.84
C TRP A 42 -2.62 2.68 -7.48
N MET A 43 -2.23 2.76 -6.22
CA MET A 43 -1.10 1.99 -5.69
C MET A 43 -1.62 1.04 -4.62
N MET A 44 -1.31 -0.24 -4.78
CA MET A 44 -1.60 -1.26 -3.78
C MET A 44 -0.31 -1.53 -3.02
N CYS A 45 -0.33 -1.29 -1.73
CA CYS A 45 0.85 -1.40 -0.89
C CYS A 45 0.50 -2.11 0.40
N GLU A 46 1.41 -2.97 0.88
CA GLU A 46 1.21 -3.59 2.17
C GLU A 46 1.30 -2.56 3.29
N ALA A 47 0.54 -2.82 4.36
CA ALA A 47 0.64 -2.07 5.60
C ALA A 47 0.44 -3.07 6.73
N PHE A 48 1.51 -3.74 7.10
CA PHE A 48 1.45 -4.85 8.04
C PHE A 48 0.84 -4.44 9.38
N CYS A 49 1.19 -3.25 9.87
CA CYS A 49 0.66 -2.71 11.12
C CYS A 49 0.72 -1.19 11.10
N LEU A 50 0.20 -0.57 12.16
CA LEU A 50 0.38 0.86 12.39
C LEU A 50 1.82 1.15 12.79
N TYR A 51 2.34 2.28 12.38
CA TYR A 51 3.65 2.76 12.85
C TYR A 51 3.66 2.89 14.38
N ALA A 52 2.53 3.31 14.95
CA ALA A 52 2.35 3.39 16.40
C ALA A 52 2.55 2.04 17.11
N ASP A 53 2.28 0.94 16.42
CA ASP A 53 2.41 -0.41 16.98
C ASP A 53 3.69 -1.14 16.54
N ARG A 54 4.66 -0.42 15.98
CA ARG A 54 5.88 -1.01 15.43
C ARG A 54 6.70 -1.82 16.44
N ASP A 55 6.65 -1.44 17.70
CA ASP A 55 7.39 -2.16 18.75
C ASP A 55 6.75 -3.49 19.10
N THR A 56 5.44 -3.62 18.88
CA THR A 56 4.68 -4.85 19.13
C THR A 56 4.83 -5.84 17.99
N PHE A 57 4.66 -5.38 16.75
CA PHE A 57 4.61 -6.25 15.57
C PHE A 57 5.94 -6.37 14.83
N LYS A 58 6.89 -5.49 15.10
CA LYS A 58 8.24 -5.55 14.52
C LYS A 58 8.24 -5.63 12.98
N PRO A 59 7.55 -4.72 12.29
CA PRO A 59 7.41 -4.81 10.83
C PRO A 59 8.74 -4.78 10.09
N TYR A 60 9.65 -3.92 10.50
CA TYR A 60 10.92 -3.74 9.80
C TYR A 60 11.84 -4.95 9.92
N GLU A 61 11.79 -5.67 11.04
CA GLU A 61 12.54 -6.91 11.23
C GLU A 61 12.03 -8.03 10.33
N LYS A 62 10.73 -7.96 9.96
CA LYS A 62 10.07 -8.94 9.10
C LYS A 62 10.01 -8.52 7.64
N CYS A 63 10.70 -7.45 7.27
CA CYS A 63 10.69 -6.89 5.92
C CYS A 63 9.30 -6.46 5.47
N HIS A 64 8.57 -5.79 6.36
CA HIS A 64 7.25 -5.21 6.08
C HIS A 64 7.26 -3.71 6.34
N SER A 65 6.24 -3.02 5.88
CA SER A 65 6.05 -1.59 6.11
C SER A 65 4.80 -1.32 6.93
N THR A 66 4.66 -0.09 7.41
CA THR A 66 3.52 0.35 8.21
C THR A 66 2.56 1.20 7.37
N ALA A 67 1.37 1.49 7.91
CA ALA A 67 0.43 2.38 7.25
C ALA A 67 1.03 3.78 7.02
N LEU A 68 1.80 4.28 7.98
CA LEU A 68 2.50 5.57 7.84
C LEU A 68 3.48 5.54 6.68
N ASP A 69 4.27 4.47 6.57
CA ASP A 69 5.23 4.30 5.47
C ASP A 69 4.53 4.29 4.12
N ALA A 70 3.41 3.58 4.01
CA ALA A 70 2.64 3.49 2.77
C ALA A 70 2.09 4.86 2.36
N GLY A 71 1.59 5.64 3.32
CA GLY A 71 1.11 6.99 3.05
C GLY A 71 2.22 7.93 2.58
N ARG A 72 3.37 7.89 3.23
CA ARG A 72 4.54 8.67 2.81
C ARG A 72 4.99 8.32 1.41
N LEU A 73 5.03 7.02 1.12
CA LEU A 73 5.44 6.54 -0.19
C LEU A 73 4.47 6.98 -1.27
N ALA A 74 3.17 6.86 -1.02
CA ALA A 74 2.15 7.29 -1.96
C ALA A 74 2.27 8.78 -2.30
N ALA A 75 2.54 9.61 -1.30
CA ALA A 75 2.75 11.04 -1.50
C ALA A 75 4.02 11.32 -2.32
N GLU A 76 5.11 10.63 -2.00
CA GLU A 76 6.38 10.80 -2.71
C GLU A 76 6.28 10.39 -4.18
N LEU A 77 5.59 9.29 -4.45
CA LEU A 77 5.46 8.77 -5.81
C LEU A 77 4.34 9.43 -6.62
N GLY A 78 3.56 10.31 -6.02
CA GLY A 78 2.53 11.06 -6.72
C GLY A 78 1.38 10.22 -7.23
N VAL A 79 1.06 9.11 -6.58
CA VAL A 79 -0.11 8.30 -6.93
C VAL A 79 -1.39 9.02 -6.50
N LYS A 80 -2.50 8.70 -7.15
CA LYS A 80 -3.77 9.38 -6.87
C LYS A 80 -4.55 8.72 -5.74
N ASN A 81 -4.53 7.40 -5.67
CA ASN A 81 -5.29 6.61 -4.69
C ASN A 81 -4.43 5.50 -4.14
N LEU A 82 -4.67 5.14 -2.88
CA LEU A 82 -3.90 4.14 -2.15
C LEU A 82 -4.80 3.04 -1.60
N ILE A 83 -4.42 1.78 -1.83
CA ILE A 83 -5.07 0.62 -1.23
C ILE A 83 -4.07 -0.06 -0.32
N LEU A 84 -4.42 -0.23 0.95
CA LEU A 84 -3.60 -0.92 1.95
C LEU A 84 -4.09 -2.33 2.14
N TYR A 85 -3.18 -3.30 2.16
CA TYR A 85 -3.52 -4.69 2.35
C TYR A 85 -2.42 -5.42 3.12
N HIS A 86 -2.59 -6.70 3.38
CA HIS A 86 -1.64 -7.55 4.11
C HIS A 86 -1.39 -7.02 5.51
N THR A 87 -2.48 -6.78 6.24
CA THR A 87 -2.44 -6.24 7.59
C THR A 87 -2.41 -7.36 8.63
N GLU A 88 -1.87 -7.04 9.84
CA GLU A 88 -1.96 -7.97 10.96
C GLU A 88 -3.42 -8.11 11.41
N GLU A 89 -3.75 -9.15 12.19
CA GLU A 89 -5.13 -9.46 12.51
C GLU A 89 -5.60 -9.06 13.91
N LYS A 90 -4.71 -8.61 14.77
CA LYS A 90 -5.07 -8.30 16.17
C LYS A 90 -5.93 -7.04 16.32
N THR A 91 -5.87 -6.14 15.35
CA THR A 91 -6.61 -4.87 15.39
C THR A 91 -7.68 -4.77 14.29
N LEU A 92 -8.25 -5.90 13.86
CA LEU A 92 -9.23 -5.93 12.77
C LEU A 92 -10.42 -5.00 12.99
N SER A 93 -10.92 -4.89 14.22
CA SER A 93 -12.12 -4.09 14.51
C SER A 93 -11.94 -2.59 14.29
N THR A 94 -10.70 -2.09 14.39
CA THR A 94 -10.39 -0.67 14.22
C THR A 94 -9.54 -0.39 12.99
N ARG A 95 -9.24 -1.42 12.21
CA ARG A 95 -8.28 -1.34 11.10
C ARG A 95 -8.58 -0.24 10.09
N LYS A 96 -9.79 -0.20 9.56
CA LYS A 96 -10.13 0.78 8.52
C LYS A 96 -9.87 2.21 8.99
N GLU A 97 -10.36 2.55 10.16
CA GLU A 97 -10.23 3.89 10.71
C GLU A 97 -8.78 4.24 11.06
N SER A 98 -8.11 3.35 11.79
CA SER A 98 -6.77 3.62 12.30
C SER A 98 -5.73 3.67 11.18
N TYR A 99 -5.78 2.74 10.22
CA TYR A 99 -4.83 2.70 9.12
C TYR A 99 -5.06 3.86 8.15
N THR A 100 -6.31 4.19 7.87
CA THR A 100 -6.63 5.35 7.04
C THR A 100 -6.10 6.64 7.66
N LYS A 101 -6.31 6.81 8.95
CA LYS A 101 -5.84 8.00 9.67
C LYS A 101 -4.32 8.13 9.63
N GLU A 102 -3.60 7.03 9.88
CA GLU A 102 -2.14 7.06 9.89
C GLU A 102 -1.58 7.36 8.50
N ALA A 103 -2.10 6.71 7.47
CA ALA A 103 -1.66 6.96 6.11
C ALA A 103 -1.99 8.40 5.67
N ALA A 104 -3.11 8.95 6.10
CA ALA A 104 -3.54 10.29 5.75
C ALA A 104 -2.69 11.41 6.35
N GLU A 105 -1.80 11.10 7.29
CA GLU A 105 -0.89 12.09 7.84
C GLU A 105 0.01 12.70 6.76
N ASN A 106 0.34 11.93 5.72
CA ASN A 106 1.23 12.38 4.66
C ASN A 106 0.61 12.31 3.26
N PHE A 107 -0.47 11.55 3.08
CA PHE A 107 -1.11 11.35 1.78
C PHE A 107 -2.50 11.97 1.77
N LYS A 108 -2.79 12.79 0.77
CA LYS A 108 -4.05 13.54 0.68
C LYS A 108 -5.05 12.93 -0.31
N GLY A 109 -4.68 11.89 -1.03
CA GLY A 109 -5.58 11.20 -1.94
C GLY A 109 -6.51 10.23 -1.21
N LYS A 110 -7.27 9.47 -1.99
CA LYS A 110 -8.18 8.46 -1.44
C LYS A 110 -7.40 7.29 -0.87
N ILE A 111 -7.80 6.84 0.30
CA ILE A 111 -7.19 5.69 0.98
C ILE A 111 -8.27 4.65 1.23
N VAL A 112 -8.01 3.41 0.83
CA VAL A 112 -8.93 2.28 1.04
C VAL A 112 -8.21 1.19 1.80
N VAL A 113 -8.84 0.71 2.87
CA VAL A 113 -8.35 -0.41 3.68
C VAL A 113 -9.44 -1.48 3.64
N PRO A 114 -9.45 -2.35 2.62
CA PRO A 114 -10.57 -3.26 2.40
C PRO A 114 -10.59 -4.43 3.37
N ASP A 115 -11.80 -4.93 3.63
CA ASP A 115 -11.99 -6.23 4.26
C ASP A 115 -11.90 -7.31 3.19
N ASP A 116 -11.78 -8.56 3.62
CA ASP A 116 -11.75 -9.69 2.70
C ASP A 116 -13.01 -9.70 1.83
N LEU A 117 -12.83 -9.92 0.53
CA LEU A 117 -13.90 -9.96 -0.47
C LEU A 117 -14.64 -8.64 -0.70
N GLU A 118 -14.16 -7.55 -0.11
CA GLU A 118 -14.74 -6.23 -0.39
C GLU A 118 -14.37 -5.80 -1.81
N GLU A 119 -15.35 -5.31 -2.56
CA GLU A 119 -15.13 -4.82 -3.93
C GLU A 119 -14.84 -3.32 -3.91
N ILE A 120 -13.88 -2.91 -4.74
CA ILE A 120 -13.47 -1.51 -4.88
C ILE A 120 -13.57 -1.12 -6.34
N SER A 121 -14.31 -0.04 -6.62
CA SER A 121 -14.35 0.50 -7.98
C SER A 121 -13.08 1.34 -8.23
N LEU A 122 -12.37 1.02 -9.29
CA LEU A 122 -11.15 1.73 -9.69
C LEU A 122 -11.41 2.83 -10.72
N ALA A 123 -12.63 2.91 -11.18
CA ALA A 123 -13.01 3.93 -12.16
C ALA A 123 -13.39 5.25 -11.50
#